data_a5969103f2717a17a82fdce82a123a23
#
_entry.id   a5969103f2717a17a82fdce82a123a23
#
_cell.length_a   1.000
_cell.length_b   1.000
_cell.length_c   1.000
_cell.angle_alpha   90.00
_cell.angle_beta   90.00
_cell.angle_gamma   90.00
#
_symmetry.space_group_name_H-M   'P 1'
#
loop_
_entity.id
_entity.type
_entity.pdbx_description
1 polymer ?
#
loop_
_entity_poly.entity_id
_entity_poly.type
_entity_poly.pdbx_seq_one_letter_code
_entity_poly.pdbx_strand_id
1 'polypeptide(L)'
;MKKVFLSALAIAAMASCSKTELSNTPDGSVEIKAKSTALSISTKSPYEGTISSGNPLTAQVLVSKTDGNYTSRYCDGEMTFSDDGTTEASFATPQYYPADGSVLYLCGLYPSDLGGWGTVTESASRTFDGKTDIMAAAQQQSSKSEAQAGTYPTMQFKHLLTKLVVKLVAEDDAAVTAWGNVTDISLVGVNGSQKPYSKVEVTLQDGTAVTGSAFSTTVESFSFYTMTENTYNDVAFSAQTFALTKTAANAAYSLVAPITATGSGDFKLKITTQKNADSPLVNEVAVDLKNTSNSTFTGDTQGKAFEITLTFKATEIQAKASVKEWEKAGTATGEIK
;
A
#
# COMPACT_ATOMS: atom_id res chain seq x y z
N MET A 1 8.04 67.27 -65.36
CA MET A 1 8.96 66.65 -64.33
C MET A 1 8.27 66.57 -62.98
N LYS A 2 7.65 65.44 -62.65
CA LYS A 2 7.29 65.12 -61.27
C LYS A 2 7.34 63.61 -61.15
N LYS A 3 8.29 63.13 -60.37
CA LYS A 3 8.49 61.71 -60.08
C LYS A 3 7.51 61.29 -58.98
N VAL A 4 6.69 60.28 -59.23
CA VAL A 4 5.82 59.64 -58.23
C VAL A 4 6.63 58.47 -57.63
N PHE A 5 6.89 58.52 -56.33
CA PHE A 5 7.48 57.41 -55.61
C PHE A 5 6.35 56.48 -55.14
N LEU A 6 6.42 55.25 -55.61
CA LEU A 6 5.55 54.20 -55.19
C LEU A 6 6.21 53.50 -54.00
N SER A 7 5.67 53.67 -52.81
CA SER A 7 6.15 53.00 -51.57
C SER A 7 5.53 51.62 -51.51
N ALA A 8 6.31 50.56 -51.72
CA ALA A 8 5.92 49.19 -51.46
C ALA A 8 6.02 48.91 -49.96
N LEU A 9 4.89 48.69 -49.33
CA LEU A 9 4.79 48.23 -47.94
C LEU A 9 5.03 46.73 -47.89
N ALA A 10 6.25 46.32 -47.50
CA ALA A 10 6.57 44.91 -47.24
C ALA A 10 5.98 44.49 -45.87
N ILE A 11 4.92 43.72 -45.87
CA ILE A 11 4.43 43.04 -44.67
C ILE A 11 5.34 41.85 -44.41
N ALA A 12 6.25 41.99 -43.42
CA ALA A 12 7.00 40.87 -42.89
C ALA A 12 6.09 40.01 -42.05
N ALA A 13 5.62 38.90 -42.63
CA ALA A 13 5.01 37.81 -41.87
C ALA A 13 6.07 37.21 -40.93
N MET A 14 6.03 37.56 -39.69
CA MET A 14 6.76 36.86 -38.64
C MET A 14 6.14 35.45 -38.48
N ALA A 15 6.67 34.50 -39.24
CA ALA A 15 6.46 33.10 -38.96
C ALA A 15 7.16 32.82 -37.62
N SER A 16 6.38 32.86 -36.54
CA SER A 16 6.74 32.29 -35.27
C SER A 16 6.95 30.80 -35.49
N CYS A 17 8.17 30.38 -35.79
CA CYS A 17 8.58 29.00 -35.61
C CYS A 17 8.60 28.75 -34.09
N SER A 18 7.46 28.31 -33.56
CA SER A 18 7.50 27.53 -32.33
C SER A 18 8.40 26.32 -32.64
N LYS A 19 9.53 26.21 -31.96
CA LYS A 19 10.31 25.00 -31.90
C LYS A 19 9.38 23.91 -31.33
N THR A 20 8.68 23.23 -32.23
CA THR A 20 8.15 21.92 -31.90
C THR A 20 9.38 21.04 -31.73
N GLU A 21 9.68 20.66 -30.51
CA GLU A 21 10.62 19.57 -30.28
C GLU A 21 10.11 18.42 -31.13
N LEU A 22 10.94 17.96 -32.05
CA LEU A 22 10.68 16.73 -32.83
C LEU A 22 10.67 15.60 -31.80
N SER A 23 9.49 15.34 -31.20
CA SER A 23 9.26 14.06 -30.54
C SER A 23 9.40 13.01 -31.62
N ASN A 24 10.25 12.01 -31.44
CA ASN A 24 10.38 10.83 -32.29
C ASN A 24 9.11 9.95 -32.21
N THR A 25 7.94 10.56 -32.05
CA THR A 25 6.66 9.88 -31.96
C THR A 25 6.22 9.53 -33.37
N PRO A 26 5.99 8.27 -33.70
CA PRO A 26 5.45 7.89 -35.00
C PRO A 26 4.14 8.64 -35.26
N ASP A 27 3.97 9.20 -36.47
CA ASP A 27 2.79 9.96 -36.83
C ASP A 27 1.52 9.12 -36.58
N GLY A 28 0.55 9.68 -35.87
CA GLY A 28 -0.68 8.99 -35.47
C GLY A 28 -0.56 7.98 -34.34
N SER A 29 0.58 7.92 -33.64
CA SER A 29 0.70 7.11 -32.40
C SER A 29 -0.07 7.75 -31.24
N VAL A 30 -0.66 6.91 -30.39
CA VAL A 30 -1.38 7.31 -29.17
C VAL A 30 -0.69 6.67 -27.99
N GLU A 31 -0.31 7.49 -27.01
CA GLU A 31 0.39 7.04 -25.82
C GLU A 31 -0.55 6.28 -24.88
N ILE A 32 -0.05 5.20 -24.28
CA ILE A 32 -0.76 4.44 -23.25
C ILE A 32 -0.69 5.22 -21.96
N LYS A 33 -1.87 5.59 -21.44
CA LYS A 33 -2.03 6.29 -20.16
C LYS A 33 -3.07 5.59 -19.31
N ALA A 34 -3.01 5.83 -18.00
CA ALA A 34 -4.01 5.36 -17.07
C ALA A 34 -4.26 6.42 -15.98
N LYS A 35 -5.43 6.37 -15.37
CA LYS A 35 -5.74 7.08 -14.12
C LYS A 35 -5.65 6.10 -12.97
N SER A 36 -5.53 6.60 -11.75
CA SER A 36 -5.66 5.73 -10.59
C SER A 36 -6.68 6.29 -9.61
N THR A 37 -7.38 5.38 -8.97
CA THR A 37 -7.99 5.65 -7.68
C THR A 37 -7.35 4.71 -6.67
N ALA A 38 -7.04 5.21 -5.48
CA ALA A 38 -6.70 4.37 -4.37
C ALA A 38 -7.73 4.55 -3.28
N LEU A 39 -8.10 3.47 -2.65
CA LEU A 39 -8.83 3.54 -1.40
C LEU A 39 -7.87 4.16 -0.39
N SER A 40 -8.22 5.36 0.04
CA SER A 40 -7.54 6.32 0.94
C SER A 40 -6.24 5.88 1.63
N ILE A 41 -5.22 6.68 1.42
CA ILE A 41 -3.83 6.35 1.75
C ILE A 41 -3.16 7.59 2.37
N SER A 42 -2.38 7.52 3.44
CA SER A 42 -1.49 8.58 3.93
C SER A 42 -0.04 8.11 4.11
N THR A 43 0.90 9.03 3.96
CA THR A 43 2.29 8.80 3.59
C THR A 43 3.19 8.05 4.58
N LYS A 44 4.15 7.36 4.02
CA LYS A 44 5.28 6.55 4.51
C LYS A 44 4.90 5.11 4.82
N SER A 45 5.79 4.20 4.51
CA SER A 45 5.59 2.75 4.64
C SER A 45 4.93 2.37 5.99
N PRO A 46 3.77 1.70 6.05
CA PRO A 46 2.90 1.31 4.96
C PRO A 46 2.23 2.50 4.27
N TYR A 47 1.84 2.34 3.01
CA TYR A 47 1.26 3.42 2.22
C TYR A 47 -0.10 3.85 2.80
N GLU A 48 -0.32 5.11 3.15
CA GLU A 48 -1.55 5.63 3.79
C GLU A 48 -2.01 6.97 3.18
N GLY A 49 -3.33 7.16 2.98
CA GLY A 49 -3.99 8.40 2.50
C GLY A 49 -4.31 8.44 1.01
N THR A 50 -4.72 9.57 0.52
CA THR A 50 -5.11 9.75 -0.88
C THR A 50 -3.87 9.94 -1.76
N ILE A 51 -3.86 9.36 -2.96
CA ILE A 51 -2.87 9.67 -3.98
C ILE A 51 -2.95 11.17 -4.27
N SER A 52 -1.82 11.85 -4.18
CA SER A 52 -1.73 13.29 -4.41
C SER A 52 -0.33 13.68 -4.86
N SER A 53 -0.13 14.89 -5.32
CA SER A 53 1.20 15.40 -5.69
C SER A 53 2.20 15.38 -4.54
N GLY A 54 1.72 15.50 -3.30
CA GLY A 54 2.54 15.34 -2.09
C GLY A 54 2.73 13.90 -1.66
N ASN A 55 1.98 12.97 -2.24
CA ASN A 55 1.99 11.53 -1.94
C ASN A 55 1.69 10.74 -3.22
N PRO A 56 2.59 10.70 -4.19
CA PRO A 56 2.38 9.96 -5.43
C PRO A 56 2.52 8.46 -5.20
N LEU A 57 1.73 7.67 -5.93
CA LEU A 57 1.87 6.23 -6.02
C LEU A 57 2.65 5.86 -7.28
N THR A 58 3.85 5.32 -7.13
CA THR A 58 4.58 4.71 -8.25
C THR A 58 4.34 3.21 -8.25
N ALA A 59 3.66 2.72 -9.27
CA ALA A 59 3.31 1.32 -9.41
C ALA A 59 3.88 0.73 -10.71
N GLN A 60 4.18 -0.56 -10.70
CA GLN A 60 4.46 -1.33 -11.90
C GLN A 60 3.15 -1.57 -12.65
N VAL A 61 3.07 -1.16 -13.89
CA VAL A 61 1.93 -1.42 -14.77
C VAL A 61 2.35 -2.44 -15.81
N LEU A 62 1.57 -3.50 -15.92
CA LEU A 62 1.75 -4.58 -16.88
C LEU A 62 0.69 -4.44 -17.98
N VAL A 63 1.08 -4.60 -19.23
CA VAL A 63 0.20 -4.48 -20.38
C VAL A 63 0.27 -5.73 -21.23
N SER A 64 -0.87 -6.30 -21.58
CA SER A 64 -0.98 -7.48 -22.43
C SER A 64 -2.00 -7.27 -23.55
N LYS A 65 -1.86 -8.02 -24.65
CA LYS A 65 -2.90 -8.18 -25.69
C LYS A 65 -3.83 -9.35 -25.39
N THR A 66 -3.51 -10.16 -24.40
CA THR A 66 -4.28 -11.34 -23.99
C THR A 66 -4.96 -11.08 -22.66
N ASP A 67 -6.27 -11.27 -22.63
CA ASP A 67 -7.08 -11.16 -21.42
C ASP A 67 -6.58 -12.11 -20.33
N GLY A 68 -6.37 -11.55 -19.12
CA GLY A 68 -5.93 -12.29 -17.94
C GLY A 68 -4.52 -12.88 -17.97
N ASN A 69 -3.77 -12.74 -19.07
CA ASN A 69 -2.47 -13.39 -19.22
C ASN A 69 -1.36 -12.39 -19.55
N TYR A 70 -0.35 -12.33 -18.68
CA TYR A 70 0.78 -11.42 -18.77
C TYR A 70 2.13 -12.13 -18.98
N THR A 71 2.11 -13.41 -19.40
CA THR A 71 3.32 -14.17 -19.72
C THR A 71 4.09 -13.53 -20.86
N SER A 72 3.37 -13.13 -21.93
CA SER A 72 3.92 -12.40 -23.07
C SER A 72 3.36 -10.98 -23.06
N ARG A 73 3.94 -10.13 -22.22
CA ARG A 73 3.51 -8.73 -22.10
C ARG A 73 3.76 -7.96 -23.39
N TYR A 74 2.84 -7.07 -23.73
CA TYR A 74 3.02 -6.10 -24.82
C TYR A 74 4.08 -5.06 -24.41
N CYS A 75 3.95 -4.53 -23.20
CA CYS A 75 4.94 -3.70 -22.52
C CYS A 75 4.73 -3.78 -21.00
N ASP A 76 5.65 -3.26 -20.24
CA ASP A 76 5.53 -3.02 -18.82
C ASP A 76 6.44 -1.86 -18.39
N GLY A 77 6.20 -1.31 -17.22
CA GLY A 77 7.01 -0.24 -16.65
C GLY A 77 6.32 0.46 -15.49
N GLU A 78 7.01 1.44 -14.96
CA GLU A 78 6.48 2.26 -13.88
C GLU A 78 5.57 3.37 -14.40
N MET A 79 4.45 3.57 -13.71
CA MET A 79 3.62 4.76 -13.80
C MET A 79 3.54 5.42 -12.43
N THR A 80 3.68 6.76 -12.40
CA THR A 80 3.52 7.54 -11.17
C THR A 80 2.20 8.29 -11.22
N PHE A 81 1.30 7.92 -10.32
CA PHE A 81 0.00 8.53 -10.16
C PHE A 81 0.10 9.62 -9.09
N SER A 82 -0.28 10.83 -9.42
CA SER A 82 -0.13 12.02 -8.57
C SER A 82 -1.43 12.61 -8.06
N ASP A 83 -2.56 11.98 -8.37
CA ASP A 83 -3.87 12.35 -7.84
C ASP A 83 -4.87 11.18 -7.89
N ASP A 84 -6.04 11.39 -7.29
CA ASP A 84 -7.10 10.40 -7.16
C ASP A 84 -8.07 10.47 -8.37
N GLY A 85 -7.63 9.96 -9.50
CA GLY A 85 -8.47 9.71 -10.68
C GLY A 85 -8.72 10.88 -11.61
N THR A 86 -8.09 12.03 -11.39
CA THR A 86 -8.32 13.22 -12.22
C THR A 86 -7.30 13.38 -13.34
N THR A 87 -6.03 13.09 -13.08
CA THR A 87 -4.93 13.25 -14.03
C THR A 87 -4.45 11.90 -14.56
N GLU A 88 -4.07 11.87 -15.84
CA GLU A 88 -3.47 10.70 -16.45
C GLU A 88 -1.99 10.57 -16.06
N ALA A 89 -1.58 9.35 -15.69
CA ALA A 89 -0.19 8.94 -15.59
C ALA A 89 0.27 8.27 -16.89
N SER A 90 1.52 8.49 -17.23
CA SER A 90 2.21 7.85 -18.36
C SER A 90 3.33 6.94 -17.83
N PHE A 91 3.79 6.03 -18.67
CA PHE A 91 5.03 5.29 -18.41
C PHE A 91 6.22 6.25 -18.36
N ALA A 92 7.19 5.97 -17.50
CA ALA A 92 8.45 6.73 -17.42
C ALA A 92 9.17 6.78 -18.79
N THR A 93 9.08 5.68 -19.57
CA THR A 93 9.45 5.66 -20.99
C THR A 93 8.15 5.49 -21.78
N PRO A 94 7.74 6.47 -22.60
CA PRO A 94 6.45 6.43 -23.30
C PRO A 94 6.22 5.13 -24.06
N GLN A 95 5.05 4.53 -23.88
CA GLN A 95 4.57 3.35 -24.56
C GLN A 95 3.32 3.72 -25.37
N TYR A 96 3.11 3.08 -26.50
CA TYR A 96 2.07 3.45 -27.45
C TYR A 96 1.13 2.29 -27.74
N TYR A 97 -0.13 2.59 -28.02
CA TYR A 97 -1.09 1.59 -28.47
C TYR A 97 -0.64 0.97 -29.81
N PRO A 98 -0.93 -0.32 -30.02
CA PRO A 98 -0.59 -0.99 -31.27
C PRO A 98 -1.30 -0.35 -32.47
N ALA A 99 -0.59 -0.32 -33.61
CA ALA A 99 -1.11 0.28 -34.83
C ALA A 99 -2.33 -0.47 -35.40
N ASP A 100 -2.45 -1.77 -35.09
CA ASP A 100 -3.54 -2.65 -35.50
C ASP A 100 -4.86 -2.40 -34.77
N GLY A 101 -4.86 -1.50 -33.77
CA GLY A 101 -6.04 -1.19 -32.97
C GLY A 101 -6.41 -2.28 -31.95
N SER A 102 -5.54 -3.27 -31.74
CA SER A 102 -5.78 -4.32 -30.72
C SER A 102 -6.08 -3.70 -29.36
N VAL A 103 -7.04 -4.29 -28.67
CA VAL A 103 -7.33 -3.98 -27.26
C VAL A 103 -6.16 -4.37 -26.39
N LEU A 104 -5.89 -3.57 -25.37
CA LEU A 104 -4.90 -3.82 -24.35
C LEU A 104 -5.58 -4.03 -22.99
N TYR A 105 -4.94 -4.87 -22.18
CA TYR A 105 -5.32 -5.19 -20.83
C TYR A 105 -4.21 -4.73 -19.89
N LEU A 106 -4.54 -3.85 -18.94
CA LEU A 106 -3.59 -3.24 -18.01
C LEU A 106 -3.91 -3.68 -16.58
N CYS A 107 -2.92 -4.12 -15.83
CA CYS A 107 -3.03 -4.32 -14.38
C CYS A 107 -1.86 -3.65 -13.65
N GLY A 108 -2.03 -3.39 -12.35
CA GLY A 108 -1.04 -2.67 -11.55
C GLY A 108 -0.58 -3.46 -10.34
N LEU A 109 0.70 -3.33 -10.01
CA LEU A 109 1.34 -3.94 -8.85
C LEU A 109 2.15 -2.90 -8.07
N TYR A 110 2.04 -2.93 -6.75
CA TYR A 110 2.86 -2.15 -5.84
C TYR A 110 3.45 -3.05 -4.74
N PRO A 111 4.75 -2.95 -4.44
CA PRO A 111 5.77 -2.03 -4.98
C PRO A 111 6.07 -2.23 -6.46
N SER A 112 6.68 -1.19 -7.09
CA SER A 112 6.92 -1.16 -8.53
C SER A 112 8.08 -2.02 -9.03
N ASP A 113 8.91 -2.55 -8.13
CA ASP A 113 10.04 -3.43 -8.49
C ASP A 113 9.56 -4.79 -8.98
N LEU A 114 9.42 -4.92 -10.29
CA LEU A 114 8.91 -6.14 -10.94
C LEU A 114 9.72 -7.39 -10.56
N GLY A 115 11.04 -7.27 -10.36
CA GLY A 115 11.89 -8.37 -9.94
C GLY A 115 11.50 -9.01 -8.61
N GLY A 116 10.88 -8.25 -7.71
CA GLY A 116 10.35 -8.74 -6.43
C GLY A 116 9.05 -9.55 -6.55
N TRP A 117 8.40 -9.54 -7.73
CA TRP A 117 7.12 -10.20 -7.97
C TRP A 117 7.25 -11.62 -8.55
N GLY A 118 8.47 -12.13 -8.70
CA GLY A 118 8.70 -13.46 -9.24
C GLY A 118 8.23 -13.62 -10.69
N THR A 119 7.83 -14.85 -11.07
CA THR A 119 7.30 -15.10 -12.41
C THR A 119 5.90 -14.54 -12.52
N VAL A 120 5.68 -13.70 -13.53
CA VAL A 120 4.40 -13.06 -13.80
C VAL A 120 3.73 -13.76 -14.98
N THR A 121 2.56 -14.32 -14.74
CA THR A 121 1.72 -15.01 -15.74
C THR A 121 0.27 -14.50 -15.66
N GLU A 122 -0.65 -15.32 -15.22
CA GLU A 122 -2.02 -14.97 -14.82
C GLU A 122 -2.04 -14.46 -13.37
N SER A 123 -0.98 -14.79 -12.63
CA SER A 123 -0.71 -14.34 -11.26
C SER A 123 0.71 -13.84 -11.12
N ALA A 124 0.95 -13.14 -10.03
CA ALA A 124 2.27 -12.71 -9.58
C ALA A 124 2.40 -12.96 -8.08
N SER A 125 3.58 -13.29 -7.59
CA SER A 125 3.79 -13.56 -6.17
C SER A 125 4.92 -12.75 -5.59
N ARG A 126 4.77 -12.29 -4.33
CA ARG A 126 5.76 -11.48 -3.64
C ARG A 126 5.92 -11.93 -2.19
N THR A 127 7.17 -11.98 -1.73
CA THR A 127 7.51 -12.10 -0.31
C THR A 127 7.40 -10.71 0.33
N PHE A 128 6.87 -10.64 1.55
CA PHE A 128 6.74 -9.41 2.31
C PHE A 128 7.43 -9.54 3.67
N ASP A 129 7.82 -8.41 4.22
CA ASP A 129 8.68 -8.31 5.40
C ASP A 129 7.98 -7.70 6.64
N GLY A 130 6.72 -7.31 6.50
CA GLY A 130 5.93 -6.69 7.57
C GLY A 130 5.97 -5.16 7.60
N LYS A 131 6.83 -4.53 6.79
CA LYS A 131 6.89 -3.07 6.69
C LYS A 131 6.47 -2.54 5.32
N THR A 132 6.72 -3.29 4.26
CA THR A 132 6.40 -2.89 2.90
C THR A 132 4.98 -3.31 2.55
N ASP A 133 4.16 -2.34 2.18
CA ASP A 133 2.80 -2.61 1.75
C ASP A 133 2.77 -3.29 0.37
N ILE A 134 1.75 -4.10 0.17
CA ILE A 134 1.52 -4.76 -1.11
C ILE A 134 0.11 -4.40 -1.58
N MET A 135 0.04 -3.80 -2.76
CA MET A 135 -1.23 -3.46 -3.40
C MET A 135 -1.28 -3.99 -4.83
N ALA A 136 -2.47 -4.23 -5.31
CA ALA A 136 -2.73 -4.55 -6.70
C ALA A 136 -3.96 -3.81 -7.21
N ALA A 137 -3.93 -3.48 -8.50
CA ALA A 137 -5.09 -3.01 -9.25
C ALA A 137 -5.52 -4.08 -10.24
N ALA A 138 -6.81 -4.41 -10.21
CA ALA A 138 -7.42 -5.34 -11.15
C ALA A 138 -7.22 -4.90 -12.60
N GLN A 139 -7.21 -5.88 -13.49
CA GLN A 139 -7.11 -5.63 -14.92
C GLN A 139 -8.19 -4.68 -15.41
N GLN A 140 -7.77 -3.74 -16.25
CA GLN A 140 -8.64 -2.82 -16.98
C GLN A 140 -8.39 -2.98 -18.47
N GLN A 141 -9.47 -2.88 -19.24
CA GLN A 141 -9.38 -2.89 -20.69
C GLN A 141 -9.17 -1.48 -21.22
N SER A 142 -8.43 -1.33 -22.31
CA SER A 142 -8.19 -0.05 -22.95
C SER A 142 -7.92 -0.21 -24.46
N SER A 143 -8.32 0.78 -25.24
CA SER A 143 -8.12 0.79 -26.68
C SER A 143 -7.56 2.13 -27.18
N LYS A 144 -6.92 2.10 -28.34
CA LYS A 144 -6.43 3.31 -29.01
C LYS A 144 -7.54 4.33 -29.25
N SER A 145 -8.73 3.87 -29.64
CA SER A 145 -9.89 4.74 -29.94
C SER A 145 -10.44 5.43 -28.69
N GLU A 146 -10.50 4.73 -27.57
CA GLU A 146 -10.89 5.31 -26.28
C GLU A 146 -9.89 6.37 -25.81
N ALA A 147 -8.60 6.07 -25.91
CA ALA A 147 -7.53 7.01 -25.56
C ALA A 147 -7.54 8.27 -26.47
N GLN A 148 -7.81 8.12 -27.76
CA GLN A 148 -8.01 9.26 -28.67
C GLN A 148 -9.24 10.11 -28.31
N ALA A 149 -10.26 9.50 -27.72
CA ALA A 149 -11.44 10.20 -27.19
C ALA A 149 -11.21 10.79 -25.78
N GLY A 150 -10.00 10.67 -25.22
CA GLY A 150 -9.66 11.15 -23.87
C GLY A 150 -10.15 10.25 -22.75
N THR A 151 -10.55 9.01 -23.07
CA THR A 151 -10.98 8.01 -22.09
C THR A 151 -9.83 7.07 -21.76
N TYR A 152 -9.43 7.06 -20.51
CA TYR A 152 -8.31 6.24 -19.99
C TYR A 152 -8.81 5.28 -18.93
N PRO A 153 -8.22 4.06 -18.83
CA PRO A 153 -8.59 3.10 -17.79
C PRO A 153 -8.24 3.65 -16.40
N THR A 154 -9.10 3.37 -15.42
CA THR A 154 -8.88 3.75 -14.03
C THR A 154 -8.47 2.53 -13.23
N MET A 155 -7.26 2.53 -12.72
CA MET A 155 -6.68 1.47 -11.92
C MET A 155 -6.99 1.69 -10.43
N GLN A 156 -7.77 0.81 -9.83
CA GLN A 156 -8.09 0.87 -8.41
C GLN A 156 -7.14 -0.01 -7.61
N PHE A 157 -6.17 0.59 -6.93
CA PHE A 157 -5.24 -0.13 -6.07
C PHE A 157 -5.90 -0.49 -4.73
N LYS A 158 -5.75 -1.74 -4.32
CA LYS A 158 -6.27 -2.28 -3.04
C LYS A 158 -5.12 -2.86 -2.23
N HIS A 159 -5.14 -2.62 -0.93
CA HIS A 159 -4.23 -3.28 0.01
C HIS A 159 -4.51 -4.78 0.08
N LEU A 160 -3.48 -5.59 0.02
CA LEU A 160 -3.59 -7.05 0.07
C LEU A 160 -3.25 -7.62 1.45
N LEU A 161 -2.59 -6.86 2.29
CA LEU A 161 -2.19 -7.26 3.64
C LEU A 161 -3.17 -6.73 4.70
N THR A 162 -3.02 -7.22 5.91
CA THR A 162 -3.68 -6.70 7.12
C THR A 162 -2.67 -5.86 7.89
N LYS A 163 -3.05 -4.65 8.30
CA LYS A 163 -2.21 -3.80 9.15
C LYS A 163 -2.54 -4.01 10.62
N LEU A 164 -1.51 -4.30 11.41
CA LEU A 164 -1.59 -4.34 12.87
C LEU A 164 -0.81 -3.16 13.45
N VAL A 165 -1.44 -2.38 14.30
CA VAL A 165 -0.81 -1.30 15.07
C VAL A 165 -0.90 -1.67 16.54
N VAL A 166 0.21 -1.63 17.26
CA VAL A 166 0.26 -1.97 18.69
C VAL A 166 0.50 -0.72 19.51
N LYS A 167 -0.41 -0.51 20.47
CA LYS A 167 -0.27 0.45 21.58
C LYS A 167 0.14 -0.26 22.85
N LEU A 168 1.01 0.36 23.60
CA LEU A 168 1.45 -0.11 24.92
C LEU A 168 0.97 0.84 25.98
N VAL A 169 0.49 0.28 27.09
CA VAL A 169 0.09 1.04 28.28
C VAL A 169 0.27 0.20 29.53
N ALA A 170 0.81 0.78 30.60
CA ALA A 170 0.80 0.19 31.94
C ALA A 170 -0.45 0.66 32.70
N GLU A 171 -1.09 -0.25 33.42
CA GLU A 171 -2.27 0.08 34.23
C GLU A 171 -1.90 1.05 35.36
N ASP A 172 -0.73 0.83 35.97
CA ASP A 172 -0.23 1.60 37.13
C ASP A 172 1.31 1.55 37.25
N ASP A 173 1.86 2.19 38.28
CA ASP A 173 3.30 2.21 38.56
C ASP A 173 3.83 0.83 39.00
N ALA A 174 2.99 -0.01 39.56
CA ALA A 174 3.36 -1.38 39.94
C ALA A 174 3.59 -2.21 38.67
N ALA A 175 2.76 -2.04 37.63
CA ALA A 175 2.95 -2.66 36.33
C ALA A 175 4.23 -2.18 35.64
N VAL A 176 4.50 -0.86 35.62
CA VAL A 176 5.78 -0.33 35.10
C VAL A 176 6.97 -0.96 35.81
N THR A 177 6.91 -1.08 37.14
CA THR A 177 7.97 -1.67 37.92
C THR A 177 8.12 -3.17 37.70
N ALA A 178 7.01 -3.89 37.49
CA ALA A 178 7.03 -5.34 37.31
C ALA A 178 7.62 -5.73 35.95
N TRP A 179 7.25 -5.04 34.90
CA TRP A 179 7.61 -5.41 33.51
C TRP A 179 8.87 -4.70 32.97
N GLY A 180 9.16 -3.49 33.41
CA GLY A 180 10.26 -2.69 32.89
C GLY A 180 9.99 -2.21 31.47
N ASN A 181 10.90 -2.51 30.53
CA ASN A 181 10.79 -2.08 29.15
C ASN A 181 10.34 -3.22 28.24
N VAL A 182 9.59 -2.90 27.18
CA VAL A 182 9.31 -3.85 26.10
C VAL A 182 10.46 -3.81 25.09
N THR A 183 11.05 -4.97 24.80
CA THR A 183 12.24 -5.12 23.94
C THR A 183 11.97 -5.89 22.65
N ASP A 184 10.86 -6.64 22.57
CA ASP A 184 10.42 -7.27 21.32
C ASP A 184 8.92 -7.46 21.28
N ILE A 185 8.34 -7.31 20.09
CA ILE A 185 6.98 -7.67 19.75
C ILE A 185 7.03 -8.42 18.43
N SER A 186 6.49 -9.64 18.38
CA SER A 186 6.42 -10.43 17.17
C SER A 186 5.11 -11.21 17.09
N LEU A 187 4.59 -11.41 15.88
CA LEU A 187 3.46 -12.29 15.61
C LEU A 187 3.99 -13.72 15.48
N VAL A 188 3.50 -14.62 16.31
CA VAL A 188 3.93 -16.04 16.33
C VAL A 188 2.82 -17.02 15.99
N GLY A 189 1.58 -16.56 15.87
CA GLY A 189 0.46 -17.39 15.49
C GLY A 189 -0.69 -16.60 14.89
N VAL A 190 -1.45 -17.29 14.03
CA VAL A 190 -2.70 -16.82 13.42
C VAL A 190 -3.73 -17.93 13.56
N ASN A 191 -5.02 -17.59 13.71
CA ASN A 191 -6.11 -18.56 13.87
C ASN A 191 -5.77 -19.69 14.85
N GLY A 192 -5.41 -19.30 16.07
CA GLY A 192 -4.96 -20.20 17.14
C GLY A 192 -3.45 -20.47 17.10
N SER A 193 -3.01 -21.49 16.38
CA SER A 193 -1.59 -21.91 16.41
C SER A 193 -0.97 -22.07 15.01
N GLN A 194 -1.61 -21.60 13.97
CA GLN A 194 -1.04 -21.62 12.62
C GLN A 194 0.11 -20.63 12.54
N LYS A 195 1.18 -20.98 11.83
CA LYS A 195 2.30 -20.07 11.60
C LYS A 195 1.92 -18.96 10.65
N PRO A 196 2.43 -17.72 10.85
CA PRO A 196 2.23 -16.63 9.92
C PRO A 196 2.79 -16.94 8.52
N TYR A 197 2.14 -16.40 7.49
CA TYR A 197 2.65 -16.46 6.12
C TYR A 197 3.50 -15.23 5.79
N SER A 198 4.45 -15.39 4.87
CA SER A 198 5.36 -14.33 4.41
C SER A 198 5.35 -14.10 2.89
N LYS A 199 4.51 -14.82 2.15
CA LYS A 199 4.41 -14.68 0.69
C LYS A 199 2.95 -14.59 0.28
N VAL A 200 2.64 -13.62 -0.58
CA VAL A 200 1.34 -13.42 -1.21
C VAL A 200 1.42 -13.78 -2.69
N GLU A 201 0.35 -14.35 -3.23
CA GLU A 201 0.08 -14.49 -4.66
C GLU A 201 -1.15 -13.68 -5.03
N VAL A 202 -1.10 -12.98 -6.15
CA VAL A 202 -2.14 -12.08 -6.65
C VAL A 202 -2.61 -12.57 -7.99
N THR A 203 -3.92 -12.71 -8.18
CA THR A 203 -4.53 -12.89 -9.48
C THR A 203 -4.59 -11.54 -10.19
N LEU A 204 -3.96 -11.42 -11.36
CA LEU A 204 -3.81 -10.12 -12.03
C LEU A 204 -5.11 -9.63 -12.66
N GLN A 205 -5.99 -10.54 -13.06
CA GLN A 205 -7.29 -10.18 -13.61
C GLN A 205 -8.20 -9.51 -12.57
N ASP A 206 -8.21 -10.01 -11.33
CA ASP A 206 -9.08 -9.52 -10.26
C ASP A 206 -8.40 -8.49 -9.36
N GLY A 207 -7.07 -8.44 -9.36
CA GLY A 207 -6.27 -7.62 -8.43
C GLY A 207 -6.51 -8.00 -6.97
N THR A 208 -6.87 -9.26 -6.72
CA THR A 208 -7.13 -9.76 -5.37
C THR A 208 -6.11 -10.81 -4.97
N ALA A 209 -5.71 -10.79 -3.72
CA ALA A 209 -5.02 -11.93 -3.15
C ALA A 209 -6.03 -13.10 -3.07
N VAL A 210 -5.62 -14.26 -3.55
CA VAL A 210 -6.46 -15.46 -3.47
C VAL A 210 -6.47 -15.92 -2.03
N THR A 211 -7.58 -15.79 -1.35
CA THR A 211 -7.73 -16.28 0.03
C THR A 211 -7.52 -17.79 0.12
N GLY A 212 -6.66 -18.23 1.02
CA GLY A 212 -6.44 -19.64 1.37
C GLY A 212 -5.23 -20.32 0.71
N SER A 213 -5.08 -20.28 -0.60
CA SER A 213 -3.91 -20.86 -1.29
C SER A 213 -2.87 -19.82 -1.73
N ALA A 214 -3.21 -18.56 -1.65
CA ALA A 214 -2.41 -17.44 -2.12
C ALA A 214 -1.38 -16.95 -1.10
N PHE A 215 -1.52 -17.29 0.16
CA PHE A 215 -0.49 -17.05 1.14
C PHE A 215 0.28 -18.34 1.36
N SER A 216 1.54 -18.32 1.02
CA SER A 216 2.43 -19.47 1.13
C SER A 216 3.70 -19.07 1.87
N THR A 217 4.52 -20.07 2.20
CA THR A 217 5.75 -19.87 2.97
C THR A 217 5.47 -19.36 4.38
N THR A 218 5.34 -20.28 5.31
CA THR A 218 5.20 -19.98 6.73
C THR A 218 6.53 -19.58 7.35
N VAL A 219 6.46 -18.70 8.35
CA VAL A 219 7.61 -18.30 9.17
C VAL A 219 7.32 -18.56 10.65
N GLU A 220 8.37 -18.73 11.46
CA GLU A 220 8.22 -18.97 12.90
C GLU A 220 7.68 -17.75 13.62
N SER A 221 8.05 -16.56 13.15
CA SER A 221 7.55 -15.29 13.68
C SER A 221 7.64 -14.19 12.64
N PHE A 222 6.80 -13.20 12.79
CA PHE A 222 6.79 -11.99 11.96
C PHE A 222 7.13 -10.78 12.85
N SER A 223 8.19 -10.05 12.52
CA SER A 223 8.66 -8.93 13.30
C SER A 223 7.72 -7.71 13.17
N PHE A 224 7.64 -6.95 14.25
CA PHE A 224 7.06 -5.62 14.22
C PHE A 224 8.16 -4.57 14.03
N TYR A 225 7.75 -3.42 13.53
CA TYR A 225 8.59 -2.24 13.32
C TYR A 225 8.14 -1.12 14.24
N THR A 226 9.06 -0.24 14.61
CA THR A 226 8.76 0.84 15.55
C THR A 226 7.83 1.87 14.93
N MET A 227 6.99 2.45 15.79
CA MET A 227 6.08 3.52 15.44
C MET A 227 6.12 4.59 16.53
N THR A 228 6.09 5.85 16.15
CA THR A 228 6.02 6.98 17.09
C THR A 228 4.86 7.87 16.67
N GLU A 229 3.85 8.00 17.52
CA GLU A 229 2.58 8.66 17.19
C GLU A 229 1.92 8.07 15.95
N ASN A 230 1.94 8.79 14.83
CA ASN A 230 1.44 8.33 13.53
C ASN A 230 2.57 8.16 12.50
N THR A 231 3.82 8.11 12.94
CA THR A 231 4.98 7.94 12.07
C THR A 231 5.46 6.50 12.12
N TYR A 232 5.44 5.83 10.97
CA TYR A 232 5.98 4.49 10.79
C TYR A 232 7.48 4.57 10.54
N ASN A 233 8.26 3.80 11.31
CA ASN A 233 9.71 3.76 11.18
C ASN A 233 10.14 2.40 10.63
N ASP A 234 11.13 2.38 9.75
CA ASP A 234 11.69 1.14 9.18
C ASP A 234 12.66 0.42 10.12
N VAL A 235 12.58 0.71 11.41
CA VAL A 235 13.44 0.12 12.43
C VAL A 235 12.71 -1.04 13.10
N ALA A 236 13.29 -2.24 13.06
CA ALA A 236 12.72 -3.40 13.74
C ALA A 236 12.53 -3.09 15.25
N PHE A 237 11.39 -3.48 15.81
CA PHE A 237 11.06 -3.19 17.20
C PHE A 237 12.12 -3.79 18.16
N SER A 238 12.62 -4.98 17.86
CA SER A 238 13.68 -5.65 18.61
C SER A 238 15.03 -4.92 18.65
N ALA A 239 15.23 -3.93 17.78
CA ALA A 239 16.44 -3.10 17.77
C ALA A 239 16.33 -1.89 18.72
N GLN A 240 15.20 -1.74 19.43
CA GLN A 240 14.93 -0.62 20.33
C GLN A 240 14.34 -1.11 21.66
N THR A 241 14.29 -0.21 22.61
CA THR A 241 13.70 -0.44 23.94
C THR A 241 12.58 0.57 24.14
N PHE A 242 11.39 0.10 24.42
CA PHE A 242 10.21 0.93 24.65
C PHE A 242 9.86 0.95 26.15
N ALA A 243 9.98 2.12 26.77
CA ALA A 243 9.62 2.29 28.18
C ALA A 243 8.09 2.28 28.35
N LEU A 244 7.59 1.44 29.24
CA LEU A 244 6.18 1.43 29.60
C LEU A 244 5.79 2.69 30.36
N THR A 245 4.65 3.27 29.98
CA THR A 245 4.04 4.42 30.68
C THR A 245 2.56 4.18 30.93
N LYS A 246 1.97 4.96 31.82
CA LYS A 246 0.51 4.92 32.11
C LYS A 246 -0.34 5.61 31.03
N THR A 247 0.30 6.23 30.05
CA THR A 247 -0.37 6.79 28.89
C THR A 247 -0.19 5.85 27.72
N ALA A 248 -1.30 5.45 27.09
CA ALA A 248 -1.26 4.59 25.91
C ALA A 248 -0.56 5.31 24.75
N ALA A 249 0.44 4.67 24.16
CA ALA A 249 1.19 5.22 23.04
C ALA A 249 1.36 4.18 21.94
N ASN A 250 1.29 4.61 20.68
CA ASN A 250 1.65 3.77 19.54
C ASN A 250 3.14 3.41 19.66
N ALA A 251 3.44 2.14 19.56
CA ALA A 251 4.79 1.61 19.74
C ALA A 251 5.29 0.84 18.52
N ALA A 252 4.41 0.06 17.90
CA ALA A 252 4.81 -0.84 16.84
C ALA A 252 3.71 -1.04 15.79
N TYR A 253 4.13 -1.45 14.59
CA TYR A 253 3.24 -1.88 13.53
C TYR A 253 3.82 -3.09 12.78
N SER A 254 2.95 -3.83 12.10
CA SER A 254 3.35 -4.83 11.10
C SER A 254 2.25 -5.00 10.06
N LEU A 255 2.66 -5.32 8.84
CA LEU A 255 1.79 -5.73 7.74
C LEU A 255 1.87 -7.25 7.62
N VAL A 256 0.78 -7.92 7.83
CA VAL A 256 0.73 -9.39 7.93
C VAL A 256 -0.23 -9.97 6.90
N ALA A 257 -0.11 -11.26 6.62
CA ALA A 257 -1.08 -11.94 5.77
C ALA A 257 -2.49 -11.82 6.37
N PRO A 258 -3.51 -11.54 5.55
CA PRO A 258 -4.88 -11.54 6.01
C PRO A 258 -5.31 -12.93 6.47
N ILE A 259 -6.28 -12.94 7.38
CA ILE A 259 -6.92 -14.14 7.91
C ILE A 259 -8.43 -14.02 7.79
N THR A 260 -9.12 -15.15 7.86
CA THR A 260 -10.56 -15.16 8.17
C THR A 260 -10.69 -15.16 9.68
N ALA A 261 -10.98 -14.00 10.25
CA ALA A 261 -11.10 -13.82 11.68
C ALA A 261 -12.37 -14.51 12.22
N THR A 262 -12.26 -15.12 13.39
CA THR A 262 -13.35 -15.77 14.11
C THR A 262 -13.72 -15.05 15.41
N GLY A 263 -12.87 -14.09 15.82
CA GLY A 263 -12.98 -13.32 17.05
C GLY A 263 -12.53 -14.09 18.29
N SER A 264 -11.73 -15.14 18.08
CA SER A 264 -11.13 -15.92 19.18
C SER A 264 -9.76 -16.44 18.77
N GLY A 265 -8.70 -15.89 19.41
CA GLY A 265 -7.32 -16.23 19.13
C GLY A 265 -6.93 -15.95 17.69
N ASP A 266 -7.47 -14.87 17.10
CA ASP A 266 -7.23 -14.52 15.70
C ASP A 266 -5.75 -14.26 15.42
N PHE A 267 -5.07 -13.60 16.35
CA PHE A 267 -3.61 -13.42 16.35
C PHE A 267 -3.00 -13.84 17.68
N LYS A 268 -1.74 -14.27 17.67
CA LYS A 268 -0.95 -14.53 18.86
C LYS A 268 0.34 -13.72 18.79
N LEU A 269 0.51 -12.80 19.73
CA LEU A 269 1.70 -11.98 19.86
C LEU A 269 2.64 -12.56 20.92
N LYS A 270 3.92 -12.59 20.60
CA LYS A 270 4.99 -12.83 21.57
C LYS A 270 5.55 -11.47 21.98
N ILE A 271 5.54 -11.21 23.28
CA ILE A 271 6.01 -9.96 23.90
C ILE A 271 7.21 -10.29 24.77
N THR A 272 8.31 -9.61 24.52
CA THR A 272 9.51 -9.73 25.38
C THR A 272 9.67 -8.43 26.16
N THR A 273 9.82 -8.56 27.47
CA THR A 273 10.07 -7.44 28.39
C THR A 273 11.37 -7.66 29.13
N GLN A 274 12.00 -6.58 29.57
CA GLN A 274 13.22 -6.63 30.36
C GLN A 274 13.22 -5.53 31.43
N LYS A 275 13.41 -5.95 32.67
CA LYS A 275 13.56 -5.07 33.81
C LYS A 275 15.05 -4.92 34.15
N ASN A 276 15.57 -3.71 33.94
CA ASN A 276 17.00 -3.42 34.17
C ASN A 276 17.93 -4.41 33.41
N ALA A 277 18.85 -5.04 34.12
CA ALA A 277 19.77 -6.07 33.62
C ALA A 277 19.26 -7.51 33.85
N ASP A 278 18.01 -7.68 34.30
CA ASP A 278 17.43 -9.00 34.54
C ASP A 278 17.28 -9.79 33.24
N SER A 279 17.09 -11.09 33.34
CA SER A 279 16.78 -11.93 32.17
C SER A 279 15.47 -11.49 31.54
N PRO A 280 15.38 -11.46 30.17
CA PRO A 280 14.15 -11.12 29.48
C PRO A 280 13.01 -12.07 29.86
N LEU A 281 11.82 -11.52 30.06
CA LEU A 281 10.58 -12.27 30.24
C LEU A 281 9.85 -12.34 28.90
N VAL A 282 9.41 -13.54 28.53
CA VAL A 282 8.68 -13.79 27.28
C VAL A 282 7.26 -14.21 27.63
N ASN A 283 6.29 -13.53 27.04
CA ASN A 283 4.87 -13.82 27.19
C ASN A 283 4.21 -13.97 25.82
N GLU A 284 3.30 -14.92 25.69
CA GLU A 284 2.43 -15.04 24.54
C GLU A 284 1.03 -14.56 24.89
N VAL A 285 0.50 -13.66 24.07
CA VAL A 285 -0.80 -13.03 24.30
C VAL A 285 -1.70 -13.30 23.11
N ALA A 286 -2.84 -13.93 23.35
CA ALA A 286 -3.90 -14.10 22.33
C ALA A 286 -4.63 -12.78 22.12
N VAL A 287 -4.92 -12.47 20.87
CA VAL A 287 -5.61 -11.25 20.43
C VAL A 287 -6.87 -11.65 19.68
N ASP A 288 -8.01 -11.30 20.28
CA ASP A 288 -9.33 -11.46 19.66
C ASP A 288 -9.72 -10.17 18.96
N LEU A 289 -10.03 -10.25 17.67
CA LEU A 289 -10.41 -9.06 16.91
C LEU A 289 -11.83 -8.60 17.25
N LYS A 290 -12.00 -7.30 17.39
CA LYS A 290 -13.29 -6.64 17.67
C LYS A 290 -13.58 -5.60 16.59
N ASN A 291 -14.85 -5.34 16.31
CA ASN A 291 -15.27 -4.24 15.46
C ASN A 291 -15.26 -2.90 16.23
N THR A 292 -15.59 -1.83 15.56
CA THR A 292 -15.66 -0.47 16.15
C THR A 292 -16.64 -0.35 17.31
N SER A 293 -17.68 -1.19 17.34
CA SER A 293 -18.65 -1.29 18.43
C SER A 293 -18.21 -2.22 19.57
N ASN A 294 -16.95 -2.66 19.58
CA ASN A 294 -16.37 -3.61 20.54
C ASN A 294 -17.06 -5.01 20.54
N SER A 295 -17.83 -5.33 19.51
CA SER A 295 -18.37 -6.67 19.27
C SER A 295 -17.33 -7.52 18.53
N THR A 296 -17.47 -8.83 18.60
CA THR A 296 -16.59 -9.77 17.89
C THR A 296 -16.55 -9.45 16.40
N PHE A 297 -15.34 -9.29 15.87
CA PHE A 297 -15.13 -9.17 14.43
C PHE A 297 -15.00 -10.58 13.84
N THR A 298 -15.74 -10.84 12.77
CA THR A 298 -15.63 -12.07 11.99
C THR A 298 -15.53 -11.74 10.51
N GLY A 299 -14.75 -12.52 9.77
CA GLY A 299 -14.59 -12.37 8.32
C GLY A 299 -13.18 -12.01 7.89
N ASP A 300 -13.05 -11.65 6.63
CA ASP A 300 -11.76 -11.36 6.00
C ASP A 300 -11.14 -10.06 6.53
N THR A 301 -9.84 -10.13 6.84
CA THR A 301 -9.05 -8.99 7.32
C THR A 301 -8.24 -8.30 6.23
N GLN A 302 -8.30 -8.77 4.97
CA GLN A 302 -7.58 -8.15 3.85
C GLN A 302 -7.93 -6.66 3.70
N GLY A 303 -6.92 -5.83 3.57
CA GLY A 303 -7.07 -4.38 3.43
C GLY A 303 -7.67 -3.70 4.67
N LYS A 304 -7.65 -4.36 5.84
CA LYS A 304 -8.12 -3.78 7.11
C LYS A 304 -6.97 -3.49 8.04
N ALA A 305 -7.17 -2.48 8.90
CA ALA A 305 -6.25 -2.15 9.97
C ALA A 305 -6.89 -2.46 11.33
N PHE A 306 -6.09 -2.98 12.23
CA PHE A 306 -6.49 -3.23 13.61
C PHE A 306 -5.52 -2.55 14.56
N GLU A 307 -6.06 -1.86 15.56
CA GLU A 307 -5.30 -1.30 16.66
C GLU A 307 -5.41 -2.26 17.85
N ILE A 308 -4.27 -2.74 18.33
CA ILE A 308 -4.14 -3.67 19.44
C ILE A 308 -3.57 -2.89 20.63
N THR A 309 -4.34 -2.72 21.69
CA THR A 309 -3.85 -2.14 22.92
C THR A 309 -3.42 -3.26 23.87
N LEU A 310 -2.13 -3.31 24.21
CA LEU A 310 -1.59 -4.19 25.22
C LEU A 310 -1.53 -3.44 26.55
N THR A 311 -2.38 -3.84 27.50
CA THR A 311 -2.40 -3.30 28.85
C THR A 311 -1.60 -4.20 29.78
N PHE A 312 -0.51 -3.69 30.28
CA PHE A 312 0.35 -4.35 31.26
C PHE A 312 -0.21 -4.12 32.65
N LYS A 313 -0.61 -5.20 33.30
CA LYS A 313 -0.96 -5.22 34.74
C LYS A 313 0.19 -5.81 35.52
N ALA A 314 0.22 -5.66 36.84
CA ALA A 314 1.33 -6.15 37.65
C ALA A 314 1.63 -7.65 37.45
N THR A 315 0.65 -8.47 37.09
CA THR A 315 0.78 -9.93 36.97
C THR A 315 0.44 -10.52 35.60
N GLU A 316 -0.11 -9.72 34.65
CA GLU A 316 -0.54 -10.20 33.34
C GLU A 316 -0.46 -9.11 32.28
N ILE A 317 -0.47 -9.51 31.00
CA ILE A 317 -0.66 -8.62 29.87
C ILE A 317 -2.01 -8.92 29.23
N GLN A 318 -2.87 -7.89 29.12
CA GLN A 318 -4.17 -8.00 28.47
C GLN A 318 -4.13 -7.35 27.10
N ALA A 319 -4.61 -8.05 26.06
CA ALA A 319 -4.76 -7.51 24.72
C ALA A 319 -6.22 -7.15 24.45
N LYS A 320 -6.43 -5.98 23.84
CA LYS A 320 -7.71 -5.56 23.29
C LYS A 320 -7.47 -5.04 21.87
N ALA A 321 -8.11 -5.62 20.88
CA ALA A 321 -8.02 -5.19 19.50
C ALA A 321 -9.35 -4.62 19.01
N SER A 322 -9.29 -3.54 18.24
CA SER A 322 -10.43 -2.97 17.53
C SER A 322 -10.07 -2.69 16.08
N VAL A 323 -11.05 -2.83 15.19
CA VAL A 323 -10.93 -2.36 13.81
C VAL A 323 -10.67 -0.87 13.84
N LYS A 324 -9.61 -0.47 13.14
CA LYS A 324 -9.35 0.91 12.75
C LYS A 324 -9.58 0.98 11.26
N GLU A 325 -10.30 1.98 10.79
CA GLU A 325 -10.37 2.19 9.36
C GLU A 325 -8.94 2.41 8.84
N TRP A 326 -8.55 1.68 7.82
CA TRP A 326 -7.35 2.00 7.04
C TRP A 326 -7.61 3.26 6.21
N GLU A 327 -8.72 3.92 6.52
CA GLU A 327 -9.26 5.07 5.83
C GLU A 327 -9.06 6.34 6.65
N LYS A 328 -8.81 7.42 5.90
CA LYS A 328 -8.89 8.85 6.27
C LYS A 328 -8.73 9.16 7.77
N ALA A 329 -7.59 9.71 8.10
CA ALA A 329 -7.57 10.74 9.15
C ALA A 329 -8.65 11.78 8.78
N GLY A 330 -9.70 11.88 9.59
CA GLY A 330 -10.92 12.58 9.27
C GLY A 330 -10.71 13.96 8.67
N THR A 331 -11.51 14.31 7.69
CA THR A 331 -11.81 15.70 7.40
C THR A 331 -12.42 16.31 8.68
N ALA A 332 -11.62 17.06 9.42
CA ALA A 332 -12.12 17.95 10.44
C ALA A 332 -12.93 19.02 9.72
N THR A 333 -14.25 18.87 9.63
CA THR A 333 -15.15 19.98 9.34
C THR A 333 -15.22 20.83 10.60
N GLY A 334 -14.31 21.80 10.71
CA GLY A 334 -14.42 22.86 11.68
C GLY A 334 -15.56 23.77 11.26
N GLU A 335 -16.72 23.69 11.90
CA GLU A 335 -17.66 24.79 11.90
C GLU A 335 -17.03 25.93 12.72
N ILE A 336 -16.69 27.01 12.02
CA ILE A 336 -16.40 28.29 12.66
C ILE A 336 -17.78 28.89 13.03
N LYS A 337 -18.07 28.96 14.33
CA LYS A 337 -19.13 29.79 14.86
C LYS A 337 -18.59 31.17 15.20
#